data_20c49f0d342f9ea344015097fd9aa637
#
_entry.id   20c49f0d342f9ea344015097fd9aa637
#
_cell.length_a   1.000
_cell.length_b   1.000
_cell.length_c   1.000
_cell.angle_alpha   90.00
_cell.angle_beta   90.00
_cell.angle_gamma   90.00
#
_symmetry.space_group_name_H-M   'P 1'
#
loop_
_entity.id
_entity.type
_entity.pdbx_description
1 polymer ?
#
loop_
_entity_poly.entity_id
_entity_poly.type
_entity_poly.pdbx_seq_one_letter_code
_entity_poly.pdbx_strand_id
1 'polypeptide(L)'
;MKGAAGERRVGQQFTSAELAGRLNSQAKLLRLARGGVTFSGGEPLMQAPFLAETIDQLRDLHVTLDTCGNAAKHDFQAVASRCDFVLFDLKLADTEAHRQWTGVDNAAILCNLTLLCTLGTPFIIRVPMVPGVTDTDENLSGIAGIVSGLPRRVPVELLPYNRGARGKYAACRMEWKPGFDDLAEPHPNLKHFSNLNVEALLA
;
A
#
# COMPACT_ATOMS: atom_id res chain seq x y z
N MET A 1 -22.49 9.87 -4.29
CA MET A 1 -23.69 9.22 -4.88
C MET A 1 -24.83 9.32 -3.89
N LYS A 2 -25.99 9.82 -4.32
CA LYS A 2 -27.20 9.85 -3.48
C LYS A 2 -27.79 8.44 -3.48
N GLY A 3 -27.64 7.72 -2.38
CA GLY A 3 -28.26 6.41 -2.18
C GLY A 3 -29.67 6.52 -1.68
N ALA A 4 -30.53 5.65 -2.17
CA ALA A 4 -31.89 5.45 -1.65
C ALA A 4 -31.84 4.93 -0.21
N ALA A 5 -32.95 5.10 0.51
CA ALA A 5 -33.14 4.74 1.92
C ALA A 5 -32.38 3.46 2.34
N GLY A 6 -31.35 3.60 3.18
CA GLY A 6 -30.58 2.49 3.71
C GLY A 6 -29.05 2.64 3.64
N GLU A 7 -28.50 3.82 3.34
CA GLU A 7 -27.05 4.06 3.46
C GLU A 7 -26.57 3.83 4.89
N ARG A 8 -25.70 2.86 5.07
CA ARG A 8 -25.01 2.63 6.34
C ARG A 8 -23.62 3.22 6.23
N ARG A 9 -23.30 4.23 7.05
CA ARG A 9 -21.94 4.71 7.20
C ARG A 9 -21.12 3.62 7.88
N VAL A 10 -20.04 3.17 7.23
CA VAL A 10 -19.05 2.25 7.80
C VAL A 10 -17.85 3.08 8.22
N GLY A 11 -17.42 2.94 9.50
CA GLY A 11 -16.33 3.69 10.08
C GLY A 11 -16.76 4.79 11.04
N GLN A 12 -15.78 5.39 11.69
CA GLN A 12 -15.95 6.52 12.63
C GLN A 12 -15.19 7.72 12.10
N GLN A 13 -15.68 8.91 12.37
CA GLN A 13 -14.95 10.15 12.09
C GLN A 13 -14.20 10.57 13.34
N PHE A 14 -12.95 10.99 13.13
CA PHE A 14 -12.08 11.53 14.16
C PHE A 14 -11.47 12.85 13.67
N THR A 15 -11.20 13.75 14.56
CA THR A 15 -10.18 14.78 14.36
C THR A 15 -8.80 14.14 14.54
N SER A 16 -7.75 14.78 14.04
CA SER A 16 -6.36 14.32 14.23
C SER A 16 -5.99 14.16 15.71
N ALA A 17 -6.44 15.11 16.54
CA ALA A 17 -6.21 15.07 17.98
C ALA A 17 -6.93 13.93 18.70
N GLU A 18 -8.19 13.65 18.33
CA GLU A 18 -8.95 12.53 18.89
C GLU A 18 -8.32 11.18 18.52
N LEU A 19 -7.92 11.01 17.25
CA LEU A 19 -7.25 9.79 16.82
C LEU A 19 -5.91 9.62 17.51
N ALA A 20 -5.07 10.65 17.53
CA ALA A 20 -3.78 10.62 18.21
C ALA A 20 -3.94 10.32 19.71
N GLY A 21 -4.90 10.94 20.39
CA GLY A 21 -5.20 10.67 21.81
C GLY A 21 -5.57 9.20 22.06
N ARG A 22 -6.39 8.62 21.17
CA ARG A 22 -6.79 7.20 21.25
C ARG A 22 -5.60 6.27 21.01
N LEU A 23 -4.74 6.55 20.03
CA LEU A 23 -3.55 5.74 19.74
C LEU A 23 -2.52 5.85 20.87
N ASN A 24 -2.26 7.06 21.37
CA ASN A 24 -1.36 7.30 22.49
C ASN A 24 -1.79 6.57 23.77
N SER A 25 -3.11 6.42 24.01
CA SER A 25 -3.59 5.67 25.17
C SER A 25 -3.20 4.17 25.12
N GLN A 26 -2.91 3.64 23.93
CA GLN A 26 -2.48 2.25 23.71
C GLN A 26 -0.96 2.11 23.59
N ALA A 27 -0.20 3.20 23.59
CA ALA A 27 1.24 3.20 23.31
C ALA A 27 2.03 2.23 24.21
N LYS A 28 1.72 2.18 25.51
CA LYS A 28 2.38 1.26 26.45
C LYS A 28 2.18 -0.23 26.06
N LEU A 29 0.95 -0.60 25.68
CA LEU A 29 0.62 -1.97 25.28
C LEU A 29 1.32 -2.32 23.95
N LEU A 30 1.24 -1.44 22.97
CA LEU A 30 1.87 -1.62 21.66
C LEU A 30 3.39 -1.80 21.79
N ARG A 31 4.05 -0.98 22.59
CA ARG A 31 5.50 -1.12 22.86
C ARG A 31 5.86 -2.43 23.54
N LEU A 32 5.09 -2.87 24.54
CA LEU A 32 5.31 -4.15 25.20
C LEU A 32 5.19 -5.31 24.21
N ALA A 33 4.28 -5.22 23.25
CA ALA A 33 4.09 -6.19 22.18
C ALA A 33 5.10 -6.03 21.01
N ARG A 34 6.06 -5.07 21.10
CA ARG A 34 6.97 -4.70 20.01
C ARG A 34 6.21 -4.33 18.71
N GLY A 35 5.03 -3.77 18.86
CA GLY A 35 4.16 -3.33 17.77
C GLY A 35 4.16 -1.81 17.61
N GLY A 36 3.32 -1.35 16.69
CA GLY A 36 3.15 0.05 16.38
C GLY A 36 1.78 0.33 15.77
N VAL A 37 1.70 1.40 15.00
CA VAL A 37 0.50 1.82 14.27
C VAL A 37 0.78 1.74 12.79
N THR A 38 -0.10 1.09 12.04
CA THR A 38 -0.07 1.10 10.57
C THR A 38 -1.25 1.93 10.06
N PHE A 39 -0.95 3.00 9.34
CA PHE A 39 -1.95 3.74 8.59
C PHE A 39 -2.12 3.08 7.23
N SER A 40 -3.31 2.55 7.00
CA SER A 40 -3.71 1.77 5.84
C SER A 40 -5.19 2.08 5.50
N GLY A 41 -5.84 1.27 4.70
CA GLY A 41 -7.27 1.38 4.38
C GLY A 41 -7.54 1.29 2.89
N GLY A 42 -8.29 2.23 2.28
CA GLY A 42 -8.35 2.35 0.83
C GLY A 42 -7.00 2.86 0.30
N GLU A 43 -6.81 4.17 0.31
CA GLU A 43 -5.50 4.81 0.15
C GLU A 43 -5.38 5.89 1.23
N PRO A 44 -4.48 5.72 2.23
CA PRO A 44 -4.39 6.64 3.36
C PRO A 44 -3.96 8.05 2.93
N LEU A 45 -3.19 8.19 1.86
CA LEU A 45 -2.72 9.47 1.35
C LEU A 45 -3.85 10.34 0.74
N MET A 46 -5.04 9.79 0.54
CA MET A 46 -6.24 10.60 0.23
C MET A 46 -6.60 11.57 1.37
N GLN A 47 -6.03 11.38 2.55
CA GLN A 47 -6.19 12.21 3.74
C GLN A 47 -4.83 12.66 4.29
N ALA A 48 -3.86 12.95 3.41
CA ALA A 48 -2.48 13.24 3.78
C ALA A 48 -2.32 14.36 4.83
N PRO A 49 -3.03 15.51 4.76
CA PRO A 49 -2.94 16.53 5.82
C PRO A 49 -3.39 16.01 7.20
N PHE A 50 -4.50 15.27 7.23
CA PHE A 50 -5.00 14.65 8.47
C PHE A 50 -4.01 13.63 9.04
N LEU A 51 -3.40 12.81 8.18
CA LEU A 51 -2.38 11.84 8.61
C LEU A 51 -1.14 12.53 9.17
N ALA A 52 -0.59 13.52 8.46
CA ALA A 52 0.59 14.25 8.91
C ALA A 52 0.35 14.90 10.28
N GLU A 53 -0.79 15.57 10.45
CA GLU A 53 -1.19 16.19 11.71
C GLU A 53 -1.41 15.14 12.82
N THR A 54 -1.95 13.98 12.50
CA THR A 54 -2.14 12.89 13.46
C THR A 54 -0.79 12.32 13.90
N ILE A 55 0.12 12.04 12.95
CA ILE A 55 1.44 11.47 13.23
C ILE A 55 2.27 12.41 14.10
N ASP A 56 2.25 13.72 13.83
CA ASP A 56 2.97 14.73 14.61
C ASP A 56 2.54 14.77 16.10
N GLN A 57 1.36 14.25 16.43
CA GLN A 57 0.82 14.18 17.79
C GLN A 57 1.05 12.81 18.47
N LEU A 58 1.57 11.81 17.74
CA LEU A 58 1.88 10.50 18.31
C LEU A 58 3.12 10.58 19.20
N ARG A 59 3.14 9.75 20.25
CA ARG A 59 4.24 9.70 21.23
C ARG A 59 4.72 8.27 21.40
N ASP A 60 6.01 8.06 21.19
CA ASP A 60 6.67 6.76 21.43
C ASP A 60 5.98 5.57 20.72
N LEU A 61 5.45 5.78 19.53
CA LEU A 61 4.83 4.77 18.69
C LEU A 61 5.61 4.62 17.40
N HIS A 62 5.90 3.38 17.02
CA HIS A 62 6.38 3.08 15.68
C HIS A 62 5.25 3.27 14.67
N VAL A 63 5.49 4.05 13.64
CA VAL A 63 4.50 4.42 12.63
C VAL A 63 4.87 3.78 11.29
N THR A 64 3.96 3.00 10.75
CA THR A 64 4.07 2.41 9.40
C THR A 64 3.01 3.02 8.49
N LEU A 65 3.41 3.40 7.28
CA LEU A 65 2.50 3.77 6.20
C LEU A 65 2.35 2.59 5.23
N ASP A 66 1.13 2.19 4.95
CA ASP A 66 0.77 1.16 3.97
C ASP A 66 0.03 1.82 2.80
N THR A 67 0.69 2.00 1.66
CA THR A 67 0.24 2.85 0.55
C THR A 67 0.65 2.32 -0.82
N CYS A 68 -0.15 2.62 -1.84
CA CYS A 68 0.28 2.46 -3.22
C CYS A 68 1.07 3.68 -3.76
N GLY A 69 1.23 4.74 -2.98
CA GLY A 69 1.97 5.93 -3.38
C GLY A 69 1.28 6.82 -4.41
N ASN A 70 0.00 6.59 -4.73
CA ASN A 70 -0.75 7.42 -5.69
C ASN A 70 -1.26 8.70 -5.02
N ALA A 71 -0.37 9.67 -4.88
CA ALA A 71 -0.64 10.97 -4.28
C ALA A 71 0.20 12.07 -4.92
N ALA A 72 -0.15 13.32 -4.68
CA ALA A 72 0.70 14.44 -5.03
C ALA A 72 2.05 14.32 -4.29
N LYS A 73 3.14 14.68 -4.96
CA LYS A 73 4.51 14.52 -4.44
C LYS A 73 4.70 15.14 -3.05
N HIS A 74 4.15 16.34 -2.83
CA HIS A 74 4.27 17.04 -1.55
C HIS A 74 3.51 16.32 -0.42
N ASP A 75 2.33 15.77 -0.71
CA ASP A 75 1.53 15.01 0.25
C ASP A 75 2.22 13.70 0.64
N PHE A 76 2.71 12.96 -0.36
CA PHE A 76 3.50 11.76 -0.14
C PHE A 76 4.72 12.05 0.74
N GLN A 77 5.51 13.06 0.38
CA GLN A 77 6.70 13.46 1.12
C GLN A 77 6.36 13.84 2.56
N ALA A 78 5.30 14.64 2.74
CA ALA A 78 4.88 15.11 4.06
C ALA A 78 4.55 13.96 5.01
N VAL A 79 3.88 12.91 4.52
CA VAL A 79 3.51 11.76 5.35
C VAL A 79 4.67 10.77 5.48
N ALA A 80 5.30 10.37 4.38
CA ALA A 80 6.33 9.33 4.37
C ALA A 80 7.58 9.72 5.21
N SER A 81 7.95 11.01 5.24
CA SER A 81 9.07 11.49 6.06
C SER A 81 8.80 11.48 7.58
N ARG A 82 7.55 11.30 7.98
CA ARG A 82 7.12 11.21 9.39
C ARG A 82 6.97 9.77 9.88
N CYS A 83 7.08 8.81 8.97
CA CYS A 83 6.92 7.40 9.29
C CYS A 83 8.26 6.72 9.57
N ASP A 84 8.25 5.71 10.42
CA ASP A 84 9.41 4.87 10.71
C ASP A 84 9.60 3.80 9.64
N PHE A 85 8.53 3.42 8.94
CA PHE A 85 8.56 2.42 7.89
C PHE A 85 7.46 2.66 6.84
N VAL A 86 7.72 2.26 5.59
CA VAL A 86 6.72 2.29 4.52
C VAL A 86 6.58 0.91 3.88
N LEU A 87 5.35 0.43 3.79
CA LEU A 87 4.93 -0.68 2.96
C LEU A 87 4.42 -0.08 1.65
N PHE A 88 5.18 -0.25 0.57
CA PHE A 88 4.89 0.40 -0.70
C PHE A 88 4.38 -0.60 -1.73
N ASP A 89 3.11 -0.52 -2.09
CA ASP A 89 2.49 -1.41 -3.07
C ASP A 89 2.81 -0.99 -4.51
N LEU A 90 3.57 -1.80 -5.23
CA LEU A 90 3.83 -1.67 -6.66
C LEU A 90 3.11 -2.81 -7.41
N LYS A 91 1.96 -2.51 -8.00
CA LYS A 91 1.05 -3.54 -8.53
C LYS A 91 1.39 -3.94 -9.96
N LEU A 92 1.60 -2.97 -10.84
CA LEU A 92 1.83 -3.18 -12.27
C LEU A 92 2.93 -2.24 -12.76
N ALA A 93 3.87 -2.81 -13.54
CA ALA A 93 4.99 -2.08 -14.13
C ALA A 93 4.56 -1.27 -15.35
N ASP A 94 3.71 -1.87 -16.20
CA ASP A 94 3.20 -1.22 -17.41
C ASP A 94 2.12 -0.19 -17.09
N THR A 95 2.22 0.98 -17.70
CA THR A 95 1.33 2.12 -17.43
C THR A 95 -0.09 1.88 -17.92
N GLU A 96 -0.26 1.26 -19.09
CA GLU A 96 -1.60 1.01 -19.64
C GLU A 96 -2.29 -0.13 -18.92
N ALA A 97 -1.57 -1.20 -18.58
CA ALA A 97 -2.09 -2.25 -17.73
C ALA A 97 -2.49 -1.70 -16.35
N HIS A 98 -1.69 -0.81 -15.76
CA HIS A 98 -2.02 -0.16 -14.49
C HIS A 98 -3.31 0.65 -14.60
N ARG A 99 -3.48 1.43 -15.68
CA ARG A 99 -4.70 2.21 -15.93
C ARG A 99 -5.91 1.30 -16.14
N GLN A 100 -5.74 0.22 -16.87
CA GLN A 100 -6.81 -0.76 -17.12
C GLN A 100 -7.34 -1.39 -15.83
N TRP A 101 -6.44 -1.80 -14.91
CA TRP A 101 -6.82 -2.54 -13.72
C TRP A 101 -7.13 -1.68 -12.50
N THR A 102 -6.59 -0.47 -12.42
CA THR A 102 -6.75 0.40 -11.24
C THR A 102 -7.53 1.68 -11.53
N GLY A 103 -7.75 2.01 -12.80
CA GLY A 103 -8.41 3.24 -13.23
C GLY A 103 -7.49 4.47 -13.33
N VAL A 104 -6.21 4.35 -12.95
CA VAL A 104 -5.22 5.43 -12.99
C VAL A 104 -3.89 4.91 -13.54
N ASP A 105 -3.04 5.82 -14.07
CA ASP A 105 -1.68 5.46 -14.45
C ASP A 105 -0.75 5.34 -13.22
N ASN A 106 0.47 4.84 -13.45
CA ASN A 106 1.45 4.66 -12.39
C ASN A 106 2.54 5.76 -12.32
N ALA A 107 2.40 6.85 -13.08
CA ALA A 107 3.44 7.88 -13.15
C ALA A 107 3.73 8.54 -11.78
N ALA A 108 2.67 8.92 -11.04
CA ALA A 108 2.81 9.47 -9.70
C ALA A 108 3.40 8.45 -8.72
N ILE A 109 3.01 7.19 -8.84
CA ILE A 109 3.49 6.08 -8.01
C ILE A 109 5.00 5.90 -8.19
N LEU A 110 5.48 5.82 -9.43
CA LEU A 110 6.91 5.65 -9.75
C LEU A 110 7.74 6.87 -9.33
N CYS A 111 7.20 8.08 -9.49
CA CYS A 111 7.82 9.30 -9.01
C CYS A 111 7.99 9.27 -7.48
N ASN A 112 6.94 8.89 -6.74
CA ASN A 112 6.96 8.81 -5.28
C ASN A 112 7.83 7.65 -4.77
N LEU A 113 7.90 6.53 -5.48
CA LEU A 113 8.85 5.45 -5.18
C LEU A 113 10.31 5.94 -5.27
N THR A 114 10.64 6.67 -6.34
CA THR A 114 11.98 7.26 -6.49
C THR A 114 12.26 8.30 -5.39
N LEU A 115 11.28 9.14 -5.05
CA LEU A 115 11.40 10.09 -3.96
C LEU A 115 11.62 9.38 -2.62
N LEU A 116 10.91 8.29 -2.34
CA LEU A 116 11.04 7.51 -1.10
C LEU A 116 12.48 7.01 -0.90
N CYS A 117 13.17 6.67 -1.98
CA CYS A 117 14.59 6.30 -1.91
C CYS A 117 15.48 7.44 -1.36
N THR A 118 15.06 8.69 -1.47
CA THR A 118 15.83 9.88 -1.02
C THR A 118 15.46 10.35 0.38
N LEU A 119 14.30 9.94 0.91
CA LEU A 119 13.81 10.40 2.22
C LEU A 119 14.53 9.74 3.40
N GLY A 120 15.27 8.66 3.18
CA GLY A 120 15.93 7.92 4.25
C GLY A 120 15.00 6.99 5.04
N THR A 121 13.69 7.13 4.92
CA THR A 121 12.70 6.24 5.56
C THR A 121 12.89 4.81 5.05
N PRO A 122 13.03 3.81 5.93
CA PRO A 122 13.07 2.40 5.54
C PRO A 122 11.76 1.98 4.88
N PHE A 123 11.84 1.13 3.86
CA PHE A 123 10.65 0.62 3.19
C PHE A 123 10.90 -0.72 2.51
N ILE A 124 9.82 -1.41 2.21
CA ILE A 124 9.76 -2.61 1.38
C ILE A 124 8.74 -2.39 0.26
N ILE A 125 9.04 -2.89 -0.92
CA ILE A 125 8.08 -2.92 -2.03
C ILE A 125 7.26 -4.20 -1.90
N ARG A 126 5.93 -4.09 -2.02
CA ARG A 126 5.03 -5.23 -2.01
C ARG A 126 4.31 -5.36 -3.34
N VAL A 127 4.22 -6.59 -3.83
CA VAL A 127 3.51 -6.92 -5.06
C VAL A 127 2.38 -7.88 -4.71
N PRO A 128 1.11 -7.43 -4.71
CA PRO A 128 -0.02 -8.34 -4.50
C PRO A 128 -0.16 -9.25 -5.72
N MET A 129 -0.15 -10.56 -5.51
CA MET A 129 -0.13 -11.59 -6.56
C MET A 129 -1.56 -11.92 -7.02
N VAL A 130 -2.16 -11.05 -7.82
CA VAL A 130 -3.50 -11.26 -8.41
C VAL A 130 -3.37 -12.16 -9.63
N PRO A 131 -4.05 -13.35 -9.66
CA PRO A 131 -3.90 -14.33 -10.73
C PRO A 131 -4.18 -13.77 -12.11
N GLY A 132 -3.24 -13.95 -13.05
CA GLY A 132 -3.34 -13.49 -14.43
C GLY A 132 -3.28 -11.98 -14.63
N VAL A 133 -3.03 -11.21 -13.55
CA VAL A 133 -2.96 -9.74 -13.59
C VAL A 133 -1.58 -9.25 -13.17
N THR A 134 -1.22 -9.47 -11.91
CA THR A 134 0.05 -8.98 -11.35
C THR A 134 1.11 -10.06 -11.23
N ASP A 135 0.74 -11.32 -11.29
CA ASP A 135 1.61 -12.50 -11.17
C ASP A 135 2.18 -12.99 -12.51
N THR A 136 1.97 -12.23 -13.59
CA THR A 136 2.51 -12.59 -14.91
C THR A 136 4.02 -12.37 -14.97
N ASP A 137 4.71 -13.21 -15.73
CA ASP A 137 6.17 -13.08 -15.92
C ASP A 137 6.56 -11.72 -16.50
N GLU A 138 5.75 -11.17 -17.39
CA GLU A 138 5.95 -9.85 -17.96
C GLU A 138 5.90 -8.77 -16.88
N ASN A 139 4.88 -8.78 -16.02
CA ASN A 139 4.76 -7.81 -14.94
C ASN A 139 5.89 -7.96 -13.92
N LEU A 140 6.19 -9.18 -13.48
CA LEU A 140 7.25 -9.43 -12.50
C LEU A 140 8.63 -9.03 -13.03
N SER A 141 8.90 -9.29 -14.32
CA SER A 141 10.12 -8.81 -14.98
C SER A 141 10.19 -7.30 -15.06
N GLY A 142 9.08 -6.64 -15.40
CA GLY A 142 8.99 -5.17 -15.42
C GLY A 142 9.21 -4.55 -14.04
N ILE A 143 8.57 -5.10 -12.99
CA ILE A 143 8.78 -4.66 -11.60
C ILE A 143 10.24 -4.86 -11.18
N ALA A 144 10.84 -6.02 -11.47
CA ALA A 144 12.24 -6.28 -11.16
C ALA A 144 13.17 -5.29 -11.86
N GLY A 145 12.87 -4.91 -13.11
CA GLY A 145 13.58 -3.85 -13.85
C GLY A 145 13.46 -2.47 -13.16
N ILE A 146 12.25 -2.08 -12.74
CA ILE A 146 12.03 -0.83 -11.99
C ILE A 146 12.85 -0.84 -10.70
N VAL A 147 12.76 -1.90 -9.91
CA VAL A 147 13.41 -2.02 -8.59
C VAL A 147 14.94 -2.01 -8.73
N SER A 148 15.48 -2.69 -9.73
CA SER A 148 16.93 -2.70 -9.99
C SER A 148 17.48 -1.34 -10.41
N GLY A 149 16.65 -0.49 -11.02
CA GLY A 149 16.99 0.88 -11.40
C GLY A 149 16.88 1.91 -10.26
N LEU A 150 16.43 1.51 -9.07
CA LEU A 150 16.33 2.43 -7.92
C LEU A 150 17.72 2.80 -7.39
N PRO A 151 17.89 4.02 -6.83
CA PRO A 151 19.19 4.49 -6.33
C PRO A 151 19.70 3.76 -5.08
N ARG A 152 18.89 2.87 -4.50
CA ARG A 152 19.28 2.02 -3.36
C ARG A 152 18.66 0.64 -3.49
N ARG A 153 19.26 -0.34 -2.85
CA ARG A 153 18.67 -1.68 -2.74
C ARG A 153 17.41 -1.63 -1.86
N VAL A 154 16.34 -2.25 -2.34
CA VAL A 154 15.05 -2.34 -1.65
C VAL A 154 14.57 -3.77 -1.75
N PRO A 155 14.15 -4.40 -0.65
CA PRO A 155 13.53 -5.72 -0.69
C PRO A 155 12.15 -5.66 -1.34
N VAL A 156 11.77 -6.77 -1.99
CA VAL A 156 10.46 -6.96 -2.61
C VAL A 156 9.78 -8.14 -1.96
N GLU A 157 8.53 -7.97 -1.56
CA GLU A 157 7.69 -9.00 -0.99
C GLU A 157 6.52 -9.31 -1.94
N LEU A 158 6.43 -10.57 -2.38
CA LEU A 158 5.31 -11.04 -3.18
C LEU A 158 4.21 -11.50 -2.23
N LEU A 159 3.11 -10.73 -2.14
CA LEU A 159 2.01 -11.02 -1.23
C LEU A 159 1.05 -12.03 -1.85
N PRO A 160 0.61 -13.06 -1.11
CA PRO A 160 -0.40 -13.97 -1.60
C PRO A 160 -1.72 -13.24 -1.89
N TYR A 161 -2.46 -13.70 -2.88
CA TYR A 161 -3.75 -13.12 -3.23
C TYR A 161 -4.75 -13.26 -2.08
N ASN A 162 -5.28 -12.12 -1.62
CA ASN A 162 -6.29 -12.09 -0.56
C ASN A 162 -7.71 -12.12 -1.15
N ARG A 163 -8.38 -13.25 -1.02
CA ARG A 163 -9.76 -13.47 -1.49
C ARG A 163 -10.84 -12.74 -0.66
N GLY A 164 -10.46 -11.98 0.36
CA GLY A 164 -11.39 -11.24 1.24
C GLY A 164 -12.15 -10.08 0.59
N ALA A 165 -11.78 -9.65 -0.60
CA ALA A 165 -12.43 -8.56 -1.33
C ALA A 165 -13.94 -8.84 -1.58
N ARG A 166 -14.30 -10.08 -1.95
CA ARG A 166 -15.69 -10.51 -2.17
C ARG A 166 -16.60 -10.19 -0.99
N GLY A 167 -16.12 -10.44 0.25
CA GLY A 167 -16.87 -10.12 1.47
C GLY A 167 -17.07 -8.62 1.67
N LYS A 168 -16.08 -7.79 1.31
CA LYS A 168 -16.19 -6.33 1.38
C LYS A 168 -17.21 -5.79 0.38
N TYR A 169 -17.22 -6.30 -0.86
CA TYR A 169 -18.21 -5.94 -1.88
C TYR A 169 -19.62 -6.30 -1.43
N ALA A 170 -19.81 -7.51 -0.91
CA ALA A 170 -21.10 -7.95 -0.37
C ALA A 170 -21.57 -7.04 0.79
N ALA A 171 -20.69 -6.64 1.71
CA ALA A 171 -21.00 -5.71 2.79
C ALA A 171 -21.42 -4.32 2.29
N CYS A 172 -20.88 -3.90 1.14
CA CYS A 172 -21.26 -2.66 0.45
C CYS A 172 -22.49 -2.82 -0.47
N ARG A 173 -23.12 -3.99 -0.51
CA ARG A 173 -24.21 -4.35 -1.45
C ARG A 173 -23.80 -4.16 -2.92
N MET A 174 -22.52 -4.40 -3.21
CA MET A 174 -21.96 -4.35 -4.56
C MET A 174 -21.77 -5.77 -5.08
N GLU A 175 -21.95 -5.96 -6.38
CA GLU A 175 -21.65 -7.22 -7.02
C GLU A 175 -20.13 -7.36 -7.21
N TRP A 176 -19.60 -8.53 -6.85
CA TRP A 176 -18.21 -8.89 -7.12
C TRP A 176 -18.08 -9.39 -8.56
N LYS A 177 -17.44 -8.62 -9.41
CA LYS A 177 -17.15 -8.94 -10.81
C LYS A 177 -15.66 -8.70 -11.10
N PRO A 178 -14.78 -9.58 -10.62
CA PRO A 178 -13.37 -9.47 -10.98
C PRO A 178 -13.22 -9.71 -12.49
N GLY A 179 -12.37 -8.94 -13.14
CA GLY A 179 -12.02 -9.15 -14.55
C GLY A 179 -11.02 -10.29 -14.76
N PHE A 180 -10.79 -11.13 -13.76
CA PHE A 180 -9.82 -12.23 -13.72
C PHE A 180 -10.42 -13.45 -13.00
N ASP A 181 -9.80 -14.61 -13.13
CA ASP A 181 -10.18 -15.81 -12.37
C ASP A 181 -9.72 -15.72 -10.92
N ASP A 182 -10.62 -15.31 -10.02
CA ASP A 182 -10.35 -15.11 -8.59
C ASP A 182 -10.26 -16.44 -7.79
N LEU A 183 -10.45 -17.57 -8.45
CA LEU A 183 -10.24 -18.92 -7.90
C LEU A 183 -8.90 -19.53 -8.31
N ALA A 184 -8.25 -19.00 -9.33
CA ALA A 184 -6.93 -19.45 -9.74
C ALA A 184 -5.90 -19.24 -8.63
N GLU A 185 -4.90 -20.12 -8.60
CA GLU A 185 -3.74 -19.92 -7.72
C GLU A 185 -2.73 -19.00 -8.41
N PRO A 186 -2.18 -18.00 -7.69
CA PRO A 186 -1.17 -17.12 -8.27
C PRO A 186 0.15 -17.86 -8.51
N HIS A 187 0.91 -17.41 -9.49
CA HIS A 187 2.20 -17.99 -9.89
C HIS A 187 3.38 -17.06 -9.54
N PRO A 188 3.84 -17.03 -8.28
CA PRO A 188 4.97 -16.21 -7.89
C PRO A 188 6.26 -16.74 -8.52
N ASN A 189 6.91 -15.93 -9.36
CA ASN A 189 8.17 -16.28 -10.02
C ASN A 189 9.32 -15.39 -9.54
N LEU A 190 10.03 -15.84 -8.51
CA LEU A 190 11.17 -15.12 -7.92
C LEU A 190 12.39 -15.04 -8.83
N LYS A 191 12.47 -15.82 -9.91
CA LYS A 191 13.62 -15.83 -10.82
C LYS A 191 13.88 -14.47 -11.47
N HIS A 192 12.82 -13.70 -11.74
CA HIS A 192 12.95 -12.36 -12.30
C HIS A 192 13.75 -11.41 -11.40
N PHE A 193 13.68 -11.59 -10.09
CA PHE A 193 14.38 -10.75 -9.11
C PHE A 193 15.81 -11.24 -8.84
N SER A 194 16.04 -12.55 -8.86
CA SER A 194 17.36 -13.15 -8.57
C SER A 194 18.44 -12.70 -9.56
N ASN A 195 18.09 -12.56 -10.84
CA ASN A 195 19.00 -12.16 -11.89
C ASN A 195 19.43 -10.69 -11.84
N LEU A 196 18.70 -9.86 -11.08
CA LEU A 196 18.90 -8.42 -10.98
C LEU A 196 19.45 -7.99 -9.61
N ASN A 197 19.89 -8.97 -8.80
CA ASN A 197 20.40 -8.73 -7.46
C ASN A 197 19.40 -7.98 -6.54
N VAL A 198 18.11 -8.23 -6.76
CA VAL A 198 17.01 -7.77 -5.94
C VAL A 198 16.69 -8.86 -4.94
N GLU A 199 16.59 -8.48 -3.66
CA GLU A 199 16.12 -9.38 -2.62
C GLU A 199 14.60 -9.49 -2.72
N ALA A 200 14.07 -10.67 -3.07
CA ALA A 200 12.65 -10.91 -3.18
C ALA A 200 12.25 -12.12 -2.33
N LEU A 201 11.13 -11.99 -1.61
CA LEU A 201 10.60 -12.97 -0.67
C LEU A 201 9.14 -13.29 -1.01
N LEU A 202 8.70 -14.49 -0.63
CA LEU A 202 7.27 -14.83 -0.56
C LEU A 202 6.80 -14.53 0.86
N ALA A 203 5.68 -13.83 0.98
CA ALA A 203 5.05 -13.50 2.26
C ALA A 203 4.27 -14.68 2.87
#